data_ea0a3f601dc3461d9810454446f79ccd
#
_entry.id   ea0a3f601dc3461d9810454446f79ccd
#
_cell.length_a   1.000
_cell.length_b   1.000
_cell.length_c   1.000
_cell.angle_alpha   90.00
_cell.angle_beta   90.00
_cell.angle_gamma   90.00
#
_symmetry.space_group_name_H-M   'P 1'
#
loop_
_entity.id
_entity.type
_entity.pdbx_description
1 polymer ?
#
loop_
_entity_poly.entity_id
_entity_poly.type
_entity_poly.pdbx_seq_one_letter_code
_entity_poly.pdbx_strand_id
1 'polypeptide(L)'
;MTDADFQNWLKRGGRFVALVEVQTSPVRYLSTVAYTTLPTDTPANRVYSPVVAGGVALSESLPLDGSATRSGGDIEIHNEDGALDGWLSDVWTNRRVRVFVGDVTWPRADFRLIFDGIAAGLESRTAGRLNITIRDKLQRLNTPVSETLLGGARIMSKIRKFLP
;
A
#
# COMPACT_ATOMS: atom_id res chain seq x y z
N MET A 1 4.53 -22.00 -9.47
CA MET A 1 5.40 -21.41 -10.53
C MET A 1 6.81 -21.15 -9.98
N THR A 2 7.88 -21.47 -10.72
CA THR A 2 9.28 -21.20 -10.32
C THR A 2 9.68 -19.74 -10.64
N ASP A 3 10.79 -19.26 -10.05
CA ASP A 3 11.32 -17.92 -10.37
C ASP A 3 11.76 -17.81 -11.83
N ALA A 4 12.33 -18.88 -12.38
CA ALA A 4 12.75 -18.93 -13.77
C ALA A 4 11.55 -18.81 -14.73
N ASP A 5 10.42 -19.47 -14.42
CA ASP A 5 9.20 -19.38 -15.22
C ASP A 5 8.64 -17.96 -15.19
N PHE A 6 8.63 -17.31 -14.02
CA PHE A 6 8.18 -15.93 -13.87
C PHE A 6 9.05 -14.96 -14.66
N GLN A 7 10.38 -15.10 -14.58
CA GLN A 7 11.32 -14.27 -15.35
C GLN A 7 11.14 -14.46 -16.87
N ASN A 8 10.93 -15.70 -17.32
CA ASN A 8 10.66 -15.98 -18.73
C ASN A 8 9.35 -15.37 -19.20
N TRP A 9 8.30 -15.42 -18.36
CA TRP A 9 7.03 -14.77 -18.66
C TRP A 9 7.16 -13.25 -18.75
N LEU A 10 7.90 -12.62 -17.84
CA LEU A 10 8.20 -11.18 -17.91
C LEU A 10 8.85 -10.78 -19.24
N LYS A 11 9.84 -11.57 -19.70
CA LYS A 11 10.56 -11.32 -20.96
C LYS A 11 9.67 -11.47 -22.21
N ARG A 12 8.65 -12.32 -22.15
CA ARG A 12 7.72 -12.58 -23.27
C ARG A 12 6.64 -11.51 -23.44
N GLY A 13 6.54 -10.56 -22.53
CA GLY A 13 5.52 -9.51 -22.58
C GLY A 13 4.09 -10.04 -22.36
N GLY A 14 3.91 -10.85 -21.32
CA GLY A 14 2.60 -11.40 -20.93
C GLY A 14 1.57 -10.32 -20.57
N ARG A 15 0.31 -10.74 -20.38
CA ARG A 15 -0.78 -9.85 -19.92
C ARG A 15 -0.61 -9.56 -18.43
N PHE A 16 0.10 -8.49 -18.14
CA PHE A 16 0.35 -8.08 -16.76
C PHE A 16 -0.93 -7.66 -16.05
N VAL A 17 -1.18 -8.27 -14.92
CA VAL A 17 -2.26 -7.89 -14.00
C VAL A 17 -1.65 -7.59 -12.65
N ALA A 18 -1.95 -6.42 -12.11
CA ALA A 18 -1.65 -6.10 -10.73
C ALA A 18 -2.89 -6.34 -9.87
N LEU A 19 -2.72 -7.10 -8.79
CA LEU A 19 -3.72 -7.31 -7.74
C LEU A 19 -3.27 -6.57 -6.50
N VAL A 20 -4.16 -5.75 -5.94
CA VAL A 20 -3.90 -4.97 -4.73
C VAL A 20 -4.88 -5.39 -3.65
N GLU A 21 -4.35 -5.78 -2.50
CA GLU A 21 -5.12 -6.14 -1.33
C GLU A 21 -4.86 -5.13 -0.22
N VAL A 22 -5.89 -4.44 0.23
CA VAL A 22 -5.80 -3.48 1.34
C VAL A 22 -6.63 -3.96 2.51
N GLN A 23 -5.99 -4.12 3.67
CA GLN A 23 -6.61 -4.62 4.90
C GLN A 23 -7.42 -3.52 5.62
N THR A 24 -8.35 -2.88 4.89
CA THR A 24 -9.37 -2.01 5.47
C THR A 24 -10.49 -2.86 6.09
N SER A 25 -11.52 -2.24 6.62
CA SER A 25 -12.73 -2.93 7.08
C SER A 25 -13.94 -2.38 6.30
N PRO A 26 -14.47 -3.15 5.36
CA PRO A 26 -14.06 -4.48 4.86
C PRO A 26 -12.75 -4.47 4.05
N VAL A 27 -12.12 -5.63 3.90
CA VAL A 27 -10.92 -5.79 3.06
C VAL A 27 -11.25 -5.44 1.61
N ARG A 28 -10.39 -4.59 0.99
CA ARG A 28 -10.54 -4.17 -0.41
C ARG A 28 -9.63 -5.01 -1.32
N TYR A 29 -10.23 -5.53 -2.38
CA TYR A 29 -9.56 -6.32 -3.41
C TYR A 29 -9.66 -5.57 -4.73
N LEU A 30 -8.55 -5.03 -5.20
CA LEU A 30 -8.48 -4.14 -6.36
C LEU A 30 -7.55 -4.74 -7.41
N SER A 31 -7.75 -4.39 -8.67
CA SER A 31 -6.93 -4.88 -9.77
C SER A 31 -6.91 -3.91 -10.95
N THR A 32 -5.94 -4.10 -11.84
CA THR A 32 -5.87 -3.35 -13.11
C THR A 32 -6.86 -3.86 -14.16
N VAL A 33 -7.27 -5.13 -14.06
CA VAL A 33 -8.32 -5.74 -14.90
C VAL A 33 -9.19 -6.65 -14.06
N ALA A 34 -10.40 -6.95 -14.49
CA ALA A 34 -11.30 -7.84 -13.78
C ALA A 34 -10.66 -9.22 -13.55
N TYR A 35 -10.60 -9.63 -12.28
CA TYR A 35 -10.03 -10.91 -11.87
C TYR A 35 -10.87 -11.53 -10.76
N THR A 36 -11.10 -12.83 -10.83
CA THR A 36 -11.80 -13.58 -9.78
C THR A 36 -10.98 -14.81 -9.45
N THR A 37 -10.71 -15.00 -8.16
CA THR A 37 -9.97 -16.17 -7.68
C THR A 37 -10.78 -17.45 -7.86
N LEU A 38 -10.07 -18.56 -8.06
CA LEU A 38 -10.67 -19.88 -8.17
C LEU A 38 -11.24 -20.35 -6.81
N PRO A 39 -12.16 -21.32 -6.82
CA PRO A 39 -12.65 -21.94 -5.58
C PRO A 39 -11.55 -22.58 -4.73
N THR A 40 -10.45 -22.98 -5.36
CA THR A 40 -9.27 -23.61 -4.74
C THR A 40 -8.24 -22.62 -4.24
N ASP A 41 -8.37 -21.33 -4.61
CA ASP A 41 -7.45 -20.28 -4.20
C ASP A 41 -7.68 -19.82 -2.76
N THR A 42 -6.73 -19.08 -2.24
CA THR A 42 -6.88 -18.36 -0.96
C THR A 42 -6.62 -16.87 -1.18
N PRO A 43 -7.66 -16.02 -1.02
CA PRO A 43 -9.06 -16.30 -0.71
C PRO A 43 -9.82 -16.92 -1.91
N ALA A 44 -10.76 -17.83 -1.63
CA ALA A 44 -11.58 -18.48 -2.66
C ALA A 44 -12.70 -17.57 -3.18
N ASN A 45 -13.02 -17.69 -4.48
CA ASN A 45 -14.14 -16.98 -5.13
C ASN A 45 -14.16 -15.47 -4.86
N ARG A 46 -12.99 -14.85 -4.71
CA ARG A 46 -12.88 -13.42 -4.42
C ARG A 46 -12.79 -12.62 -5.72
N VAL A 47 -13.69 -11.66 -5.87
CA VAL A 47 -13.66 -10.71 -6.98
C VAL A 47 -12.70 -9.58 -6.64
N TYR A 48 -11.78 -9.27 -7.56
CA TYR A 48 -10.93 -8.09 -7.55
C TYR A 48 -11.53 -7.06 -8.51
N SER A 49 -11.87 -5.89 -7.99
CA SER A 49 -12.48 -4.81 -8.75
C SER A 49 -11.46 -4.14 -9.68
N PRO A 50 -11.76 -3.96 -10.98
CA PRO A 50 -10.83 -3.39 -11.97
C PRO A 50 -10.80 -1.86 -11.91
N VAL A 51 -10.43 -1.33 -10.75
CA VAL A 51 -10.44 0.11 -10.49
C VAL A 51 -9.03 0.73 -10.43
N VAL A 52 -7.98 -0.09 -10.47
CA VAL A 52 -6.59 0.42 -10.45
C VAL A 52 -6.25 1.02 -11.82
N ALA A 53 -5.94 2.32 -11.83
CA ALA A 53 -5.58 3.06 -13.04
C ALA A 53 -4.10 2.85 -13.39
N GLY A 54 -3.84 2.43 -14.62
CA GLY A 54 -2.51 2.35 -15.21
C GLY A 54 -1.58 1.32 -14.59
N GLY A 55 -1.18 1.47 -13.36
CA GLY A 55 -0.25 0.58 -12.68
C GLY A 55 0.04 1.04 -11.26
N VAL A 56 0.89 0.27 -10.58
CA VAL A 56 1.38 0.63 -9.24
C VAL A 56 2.77 1.24 -9.40
N ALA A 57 2.90 2.53 -9.11
CA ALA A 57 4.20 3.21 -9.09
C ALA A 57 4.90 2.89 -7.77
N LEU A 58 6.06 2.24 -7.84
CA LEU A 58 6.93 1.96 -6.70
C LEU A 58 8.25 2.69 -6.91
N SER A 59 8.70 3.41 -5.91
CA SER A 59 10.00 4.07 -5.89
C SER A 59 10.83 3.61 -4.70
N GLU A 60 12.08 3.28 -4.94
CA GLU A 60 13.05 2.98 -3.92
C GLU A 60 14.13 4.05 -3.92
N SER A 61 14.52 4.53 -2.74
CA SER A 61 15.66 5.42 -2.58
C SER A 61 16.69 4.83 -1.64
N LEU A 62 17.95 4.82 -2.07
CA LEU A 62 19.11 4.44 -1.27
C LEU A 62 19.86 5.73 -0.89
N PRO A 63 19.58 6.31 0.28
CA PRO A 63 20.36 7.45 0.75
C PRO A 63 21.81 7.05 1.01
N LEU A 64 22.77 7.88 0.59
CA LEU A 64 24.20 7.63 0.78
C LEU A 64 24.65 7.65 2.25
N ASP A 65 23.78 8.07 3.15
CA ASP A 65 24.04 8.16 4.59
C ASP A 65 23.84 6.82 5.34
N GLY A 66 23.55 5.73 4.60
CA GLY A 66 23.31 4.40 5.20
C GLY A 66 21.96 4.27 5.92
N SER A 67 21.07 5.24 5.78
CA SER A 67 19.71 5.12 6.30
C SER A 67 18.93 4.02 5.55
N ALA A 68 17.96 3.41 6.23
CA ALA A 68 17.17 2.34 5.64
C ALA A 68 16.44 2.82 4.38
N THR A 69 16.53 2.01 3.32
CA THR A 69 15.81 2.22 2.06
C THR A 69 14.32 2.40 2.34
N ARG A 70 13.75 3.47 1.88
CA ARG A 70 12.31 3.73 1.97
C ARG A 70 11.71 3.48 0.60
N SER A 71 10.99 2.38 0.49
CA SER A 71 10.15 2.10 -0.64
C SER A 71 8.78 2.75 -0.40
N GLY A 72 8.33 3.51 -1.35
CA GLY A 72 7.03 4.18 -1.31
C GLY A 72 6.45 4.28 -2.71
N GLY A 73 5.20 4.68 -2.80
CA GLY A 73 4.56 4.87 -4.09
C GLY A 73 3.11 5.29 -3.95
N ASP A 74 2.47 5.37 -5.09
CA ASP A 74 1.05 5.68 -5.19
C ASP A 74 0.34 4.63 -6.05
N ILE A 75 -0.89 4.31 -5.65
CA ILE A 75 -1.82 3.50 -6.42
C ILE A 75 -2.99 4.41 -6.79
N GLU A 76 -3.09 4.70 -8.07
CA GLU A 76 -4.19 5.50 -8.60
C GLU A 76 -5.40 4.62 -8.86
N ILE A 77 -6.60 5.11 -8.50
CA ILE A 77 -7.88 4.41 -8.61
C ILE A 77 -8.84 5.25 -9.44
N HIS A 78 -9.49 4.64 -10.40
CA HIS A 78 -10.59 5.24 -11.15
C HIS A 78 -11.81 5.46 -10.25
N ASN A 79 -12.35 6.66 -10.25
CA ASN A 79 -13.56 7.05 -9.52
C ASN A 79 -14.34 8.12 -10.29
N GLU A 80 -14.44 7.96 -11.60
CA GLU A 80 -15.06 8.97 -12.49
C GLU A 80 -16.55 9.14 -12.23
N ASP A 81 -17.21 8.10 -11.74
CA ASP A 81 -18.63 8.08 -11.39
C ASP A 81 -18.91 8.44 -9.92
N GLY A 82 -17.88 8.70 -9.11
CA GLY A 82 -18.00 9.00 -7.68
C GLY A 82 -18.44 7.81 -6.81
N ALA A 83 -18.54 6.60 -7.38
CA ALA A 83 -19.03 5.42 -6.64
C ALA A 83 -18.14 5.04 -5.44
N LEU A 84 -16.87 5.49 -5.44
CA LEU A 84 -15.90 5.19 -4.39
C LEU A 84 -15.70 6.36 -3.41
N ASP A 85 -16.45 7.46 -3.51
CA ASP A 85 -16.29 8.63 -2.63
C ASP A 85 -16.47 8.27 -1.15
N GLY A 86 -17.34 7.31 -0.85
CA GLY A 86 -17.52 6.80 0.51
C GLY A 86 -16.23 6.23 1.14
N TRP A 87 -15.25 5.83 0.32
CA TRP A 87 -13.97 5.31 0.81
C TRP A 87 -13.11 6.38 1.49
N LEU A 88 -13.32 7.66 1.16
CA LEU A 88 -12.61 8.77 1.80
C LEU A 88 -12.92 8.88 3.30
N SER A 89 -14.05 8.33 3.74
CA SER A 89 -14.45 8.29 5.16
C SER A 89 -13.87 7.07 5.90
N ASP A 90 -13.31 6.08 5.19
CA ASP A 90 -12.75 4.88 5.80
C ASP A 90 -11.35 5.13 6.38
N VAL A 91 -10.96 4.27 7.33
CA VAL A 91 -9.61 4.32 7.92
C VAL A 91 -8.63 3.56 7.05
N TRP A 92 -7.78 4.29 6.32
CA TRP A 92 -6.74 3.74 5.44
C TRP A 92 -5.36 3.73 6.09
N THR A 93 -5.07 4.69 6.96
CA THR A 93 -3.76 4.86 7.59
C THR A 93 -3.34 3.60 8.35
N ASN A 94 -2.08 3.18 8.13
CA ASN A 94 -1.47 1.99 8.72
C ASN A 94 -2.14 0.65 8.33
N ARG A 95 -3.04 0.63 7.35
CA ARG A 95 -3.60 -0.62 6.83
C ARG A 95 -2.57 -1.31 5.94
N ARG A 96 -2.44 -2.63 6.12
CA ARG A 96 -1.52 -3.43 5.30
C ARG A 96 -1.96 -3.37 3.84
N VAL A 97 -1.00 -3.14 2.95
CA VAL A 97 -1.17 -3.19 1.50
C VAL A 97 -0.24 -4.24 0.93
N ARG A 98 -0.78 -5.14 0.13
CA ARG A 98 -0.01 -6.11 -0.64
C ARG A 98 -0.30 -5.92 -2.11
N VAL A 99 0.76 -5.89 -2.92
CA VAL A 99 0.65 -5.81 -4.37
C VAL A 99 1.27 -7.06 -4.98
N PHE A 100 0.51 -7.69 -5.85
CA PHE A 100 0.91 -8.89 -6.55
C PHE A 100 0.87 -8.65 -8.05
N VAL A 101 1.76 -9.29 -8.79
CA VAL A 101 1.79 -9.23 -10.25
C VAL A 101 1.76 -10.65 -10.82
N GLY A 102 1.02 -10.82 -11.89
CA GLY A 102 0.86 -12.08 -12.58
C GLY A 102 0.13 -11.93 -13.90
N ASP A 103 -0.33 -13.03 -14.44
CA ASP A 103 -1.16 -13.10 -15.64
C ASP A 103 -2.63 -13.34 -15.27
N VAL A 104 -3.53 -12.77 -16.04
CA VAL A 104 -4.99 -12.93 -15.81
C VAL A 104 -5.46 -14.39 -15.84
N THR A 105 -4.71 -15.25 -16.52
CA THR A 105 -5.04 -16.68 -16.66
C THR A 105 -4.49 -17.54 -15.51
N TRP A 106 -3.67 -16.97 -14.64
CA TRP A 106 -3.05 -17.73 -13.55
C TRP A 106 -3.97 -17.86 -12.33
N PRO A 107 -3.87 -18.97 -11.59
CA PRO A 107 -4.43 -19.04 -10.26
C PRO A 107 -3.75 -18.04 -9.33
N ARG A 108 -4.46 -17.57 -8.31
CA ARG A 108 -3.95 -16.57 -7.36
C ARG A 108 -2.62 -16.96 -6.71
N ALA A 109 -2.40 -18.26 -6.49
CA ALA A 109 -1.18 -18.79 -5.88
C ALA A 109 0.10 -18.57 -6.72
N ASP A 110 -0.05 -18.39 -8.03
CA ASP A 110 1.08 -18.16 -8.94
C ASP A 110 1.46 -16.68 -9.10
N PHE A 111 0.62 -15.75 -8.61
CA PHE A 111 0.96 -14.33 -8.57
C PHE A 111 2.12 -14.06 -7.62
N ARG A 112 3.07 -13.23 -8.05
CA ARG A 112 4.23 -12.84 -7.25
C ARG A 112 3.94 -11.60 -6.42
N LEU A 113 4.21 -11.68 -5.12
CA LEU A 113 4.20 -10.54 -4.22
C LEU A 113 5.38 -9.63 -4.57
N ILE A 114 5.10 -8.41 -5.01
CA ILE A 114 6.11 -7.40 -5.34
C ILE A 114 6.22 -6.30 -4.29
N PHE A 115 5.17 -6.10 -3.49
CA PHE A 115 5.16 -5.11 -2.42
C PHE A 115 4.34 -5.60 -1.23
N ASP A 116 4.86 -5.43 -0.02
CA ASP A 116 4.16 -5.68 1.24
C ASP A 116 4.47 -4.53 2.22
N GLY A 117 3.55 -3.60 2.32
CA GLY A 117 3.72 -2.38 3.08
C GLY A 117 2.43 -1.96 3.78
N ILE A 118 2.30 -0.65 3.97
CA ILE A 118 1.14 -0.01 4.60
C ILE A 118 0.63 1.14 3.75
N ALA A 119 -0.67 1.40 3.82
CA ALA A 119 -1.26 2.64 3.31
C ALA A 119 -0.93 3.80 4.27
N ALA A 120 -0.48 4.91 3.73
CA ALA A 120 -0.34 6.16 4.47
C ALA A 120 -1.68 6.91 4.53
N GLY A 121 -2.51 6.77 3.51
CA GLY A 121 -3.83 7.37 3.41
C GLY A 121 -4.46 7.12 2.05
N LEU A 122 -5.72 7.54 1.92
CA LEU A 122 -6.45 7.67 0.67
C LEU A 122 -6.82 9.14 0.50
N GLU A 123 -6.59 9.70 -0.66
CA GLU A 123 -6.89 11.09 -0.97
C GLU A 123 -7.39 11.25 -2.42
N SER A 124 -8.17 12.28 -2.68
CA SER A 124 -8.56 12.70 -4.02
C SER A 124 -7.67 13.87 -4.44
N ARG A 125 -6.72 13.64 -5.35
CA ARG A 125 -5.82 14.69 -5.87
C ARG A 125 -6.32 15.29 -7.17
N THR A 126 -7.11 14.53 -7.91
CA THR A 126 -7.65 14.93 -9.22
C THR A 126 -9.10 14.48 -9.31
N ALA A 127 -9.93 15.26 -9.99
CA ALA A 127 -11.34 14.91 -10.21
C ALA A 127 -11.44 13.53 -10.87
N GLY A 128 -12.33 12.69 -10.35
CA GLY A 128 -12.53 11.32 -10.86
C GLY A 128 -11.42 10.32 -10.52
N ARG A 129 -10.49 10.67 -9.64
CA ARG A 129 -9.37 9.81 -9.23
C ARG A 129 -9.18 9.83 -7.71
N LEU A 130 -8.91 8.65 -7.16
CA LEU A 130 -8.44 8.49 -5.79
C LEU A 130 -7.02 7.94 -5.81
N ASN A 131 -6.20 8.32 -4.83
CA ASN A 131 -4.82 7.87 -4.69
C ASN A 131 -4.60 7.23 -3.33
N ILE A 132 -4.16 5.97 -3.32
CA ILE A 132 -3.64 5.32 -2.11
C ILE A 132 -2.14 5.56 -2.07
N THR A 133 -1.68 6.39 -1.14
CA THR A 133 -0.24 6.51 -0.89
C THR A 133 0.22 5.32 -0.07
N ILE A 134 1.24 4.60 -0.56
CA ILE A 134 1.79 3.40 0.08
C ILE A 134 3.22 3.62 0.55
N ARG A 135 3.60 2.95 1.64
CA ARG A 135 4.92 3.05 2.27
C ARG A 135 5.38 1.71 2.79
N ASP A 136 6.69 1.53 2.88
CA ASP A 136 7.30 0.36 3.51
C ASP A 136 6.91 0.27 5.00
N LYS A 137 6.79 -0.95 5.50
CA LYS A 137 6.58 -1.25 6.92
C LYS A 137 7.69 -0.72 7.82
N LEU A 138 8.92 -0.61 7.32
CA LEU A 138 10.07 -0.07 8.06
C LEU A 138 9.84 1.37 8.52
N GLN A 139 8.94 2.10 7.89
CA GLN A 139 8.58 3.44 8.36
C GLN A 139 8.01 3.46 9.78
N ARG A 140 7.43 2.35 10.25
CA ARG A 140 7.00 2.23 11.65
C ARG A 140 8.17 2.32 12.64
N LEU A 141 9.38 1.98 12.21
CA LEU A 141 10.59 2.07 13.03
C LEU A 141 11.07 3.51 13.22
N ASN A 142 10.61 4.45 12.38
CA ASN A 142 10.91 5.88 12.52
C ASN A 142 9.99 6.61 13.52
N THR A 143 9.10 5.90 14.20
CA THR A 143 8.33 6.47 15.29
C THR A 143 9.26 6.67 16.46
N PRO A 144 9.38 7.89 17.05
CA PRO A 144 10.22 8.11 18.23
C PRO A 144 9.84 7.13 19.33
N VAL A 145 10.81 6.41 19.87
CA VAL A 145 10.62 5.41 20.93
C VAL A 145 10.10 6.06 22.22
N SER A 146 10.27 7.38 22.37
CA SER A 146 9.67 8.14 23.46
C SER A 146 8.93 9.37 22.90
N GLU A 147 7.64 9.45 23.14
CA GLU A 147 6.85 10.66 22.93
C GLU A 147 7.14 11.74 23.97
N THR A 148 7.84 11.38 25.03
CA THR A 148 8.31 12.30 26.08
C THR A 148 9.78 12.61 25.84
N LEU A 149 10.08 13.86 25.51
CA LEU A 149 11.44 14.39 25.62
C LEU A 149 11.98 14.07 27.02
N LEU A 150 12.96 13.17 27.09
CA LEU A 150 13.69 12.88 28.34
C LEU A 150 14.23 14.19 28.87
N GLY A 151 13.59 14.69 29.89
CA GLY A 151 14.09 15.70 30.82
C GLY A 151 14.52 17.04 30.23
N GLY A 152 13.90 18.07 30.62
CA GLY A 152 14.31 19.46 30.42
C GLY A 152 13.14 20.43 30.37
N ALA A 153 12.17 20.21 29.54
CA ALA A 153 11.09 21.19 29.34
C ALA A 153 10.09 21.25 30.52
N ARG A 154 9.94 20.19 31.32
CA ARG A 154 9.01 20.19 32.45
C ARG A 154 9.58 20.76 33.76
N ILE A 155 10.91 20.80 33.94
CA ILE A 155 11.53 21.33 35.13
C ILE A 155 11.51 22.86 35.13
N MET A 156 11.68 23.49 33.96
CA MET A 156 11.66 24.95 33.84
C MET A 156 10.29 25.59 34.14
N SER A 157 9.19 24.89 33.88
CA SER A 157 7.85 25.42 34.15
C SER A 157 7.47 25.40 35.64
N LYS A 158 8.07 24.52 36.45
CA LYS A 158 7.84 24.46 37.91
C LYS A 158 8.69 25.44 38.71
N ILE A 159 9.88 25.81 38.19
CA ILE A 159 10.78 26.73 38.92
C ILE A 159 10.24 28.18 38.85
N ARG A 160 9.50 28.57 37.82
CA ARG A 160 8.89 29.91 37.74
C ARG A 160 7.76 30.19 38.75
N LYS A 161 7.29 29.18 39.47
CA LYS A 161 6.23 29.33 40.48
C LYS A 161 6.73 29.53 41.91
N PHE A 162 8.04 29.56 42.13
CA PHE A 162 8.66 29.66 43.46
C PHE A 162 9.62 30.87 43.66
N LEU A 163 9.58 31.87 42.76
CA LEU A 163 10.27 33.13 42.97
C LEU A 163 9.24 34.22 43.36
N PRO A 164 9.44 34.90 44.46
CA PRO A 164 8.53 35.92 44.98
C PRO A 164 8.41 37.16 44.08
#